data_0d47103ef44128f880b709356d4a677f
#
_entry.id   0d47103ef44128f880b709356d4a677f
#
_cell.length_a   1.000
_cell.length_b   1.000
_cell.length_c   1.000
_cell.angle_alpha   90.00
_cell.angle_beta   90.00
_cell.angle_gamma   90.00
#
_symmetry.space_group_name_H-M   'P 1'
#
loop_
_entity.id
_entity.type
_entity.pdbx_description
1 polymer ?
#
loop_
_entity_poly.entity_id
_entity_poly.type
_entity_poly.pdbx_seq_one_letter_code
_entity_poly.pdbx_strand_id
1 'polypeptide(L)'
;MLFQGSEFNLSSIKGVKGSINDWGITDTQMAVNILRSRYLGTNMGVAKQQELAAKGLKEMMDKYPNARVSLYAHSLGSMDGQVALASLEDSYLQRIDGAYLYEGPNTYLVLTDKQREQVDKIKYKIFNYVDPKDFIAMQYPETGSEGVVGTLVKINSKGKDNWIQQHMWGGYEYDSGYLNVRESDLQDYRLARAKQAMEQLDIKKKALSERYQKMVAAGYTRTEMIYLDSEQATTFASSLQNLAAISTEAIMAFCDYRVSKVSGRWDALLAQAQAMPNVSRLLSEAEVIDALAQVGATKDTIETSIITELKDMRNKAVKT
;
A
#
# COMPACT_ATOMS: atom_id res chain seq x y z
N MET A 1 7.71 -15.65 -3.96
CA MET A 1 7.50 -15.92 -5.40
C MET A 1 7.96 -14.72 -6.20
N LEU A 2 8.62 -14.94 -7.33
CA LEU A 2 9.06 -13.88 -8.22
C LEU A 2 8.31 -14.04 -9.55
N PHE A 3 7.63 -12.99 -9.99
CA PHE A 3 7.17 -12.83 -11.37
C PHE A 3 8.17 -11.99 -12.13
N GLN A 4 8.77 -12.59 -13.13
CA GLN A 4 9.76 -11.94 -13.97
C GLN A 4 9.05 -11.07 -15.02
N GLY A 5 9.59 -9.88 -15.28
CA GLY A 5 9.19 -9.05 -16.41
C GLY A 5 9.72 -9.59 -17.74
N SER A 6 9.47 -8.84 -18.80
CA SER A 6 9.96 -9.18 -20.15
C SER A 6 11.48 -9.32 -20.17
N GLU A 7 12.01 -10.30 -20.91
CA GLU A 7 13.46 -10.53 -21.05
C GLU A 7 14.10 -9.47 -21.94
N PHE A 8 14.86 -8.54 -21.33
CA PHE A 8 15.68 -7.58 -22.02
C PHE A 8 17.13 -8.06 -22.16
N ASN A 9 17.41 -8.86 -23.17
CA ASN A 9 18.77 -9.25 -23.51
C ASN A 9 19.18 -8.61 -24.86
N LEU A 10 19.76 -7.42 -24.78
CA LEU A 10 20.24 -6.67 -25.94
C LEU A 10 21.51 -7.26 -26.55
N SER A 11 22.15 -8.24 -25.92
CA SER A 11 23.43 -8.82 -26.37
C SER A 11 23.28 -10.01 -27.34
N SER A 12 22.05 -10.53 -27.51
CA SER A 12 21.79 -11.64 -28.42
C SER A 12 20.55 -11.41 -29.28
N ILE A 13 20.59 -11.89 -30.55
CA ILE A 13 19.44 -11.86 -31.47
C ILE A 13 18.22 -12.64 -30.91
N LYS A 14 18.45 -13.64 -30.08
CA LYS A 14 17.39 -14.41 -29.41
C LYS A 14 16.74 -13.58 -28.29
N GLY A 15 17.51 -12.83 -27.52
CA GLY A 15 16.97 -11.94 -26.47
C GLY A 15 16.13 -10.81 -27.06
N VAL A 16 16.55 -10.21 -28.17
CA VAL A 16 15.76 -9.19 -28.89
C VAL A 16 14.44 -9.77 -29.41
N LYS A 17 14.44 -11.00 -29.96
CA LYS A 17 13.20 -11.66 -30.41
C LYS A 17 12.29 -12.04 -29.23
N GLY A 18 12.84 -12.52 -28.13
CA GLY A 18 12.06 -12.79 -26.89
C GLY A 18 11.40 -11.52 -26.37
N SER A 19 12.18 -10.44 -26.23
CA SER A 19 11.66 -9.13 -25.79
C SER A 19 10.58 -8.57 -26.72
N ILE A 20 10.77 -8.68 -28.05
CA ILE A 20 9.76 -8.24 -29.02
C ILE A 20 8.49 -9.08 -28.94
N ASN A 21 8.58 -10.39 -28.72
CA ASN A 21 7.39 -11.24 -28.59
C ASN A 21 6.64 -10.96 -27.29
N ASP A 22 7.33 -10.83 -26.16
CA ASP A 22 6.70 -10.54 -24.87
C ASP A 22 6.07 -9.15 -24.88
N TRP A 23 6.79 -8.15 -25.38
CA TRP A 23 6.28 -6.78 -25.53
C TRP A 23 5.24 -6.65 -26.66
N GLY A 24 5.46 -7.34 -27.78
CA GLY A 24 4.65 -7.17 -28.98
C GLY A 24 3.24 -7.77 -28.85
N ILE A 25 3.04 -8.83 -28.10
CA ILE A 25 1.75 -9.54 -28.05
C ILE A 25 1.04 -9.29 -26.73
N THR A 26 1.68 -9.62 -25.61
CA THR A 26 1.01 -9.57 -24.30
C THR A 26 0.88 -8.14 -23.76
N ASP A 27 1.94 -7.36 -23.83
CA ASP A 27 1.93 -5.97 -23.33
C ASP A 27 1.04 -5.08 -24.20
N THR A 28 1.09 -5.26 -25.53
CA THR A 28 0.20 -4.51 -26.44
C THR A 28 -1.24 -4.90 -26.20
N GLN A 29 -1.56 -6.17 -26.08
CA GLN A 29 -2.92 -6.63 -25.81
C GLN A 29 -3.45 -6.08 -24.49
N MET A 30 -2.61 -6.16 -23.43
CA MET A 30 -2.99 -5.67 -22.10
C MET A 30 -3.12 -4.15 -22.08
N ALA A 31 -2.19 -3.41 -22.70
CA ALA A 31 -2.29 -1.97 -22.85
C ALA A 31 -3.55 -1.54 -23.61
N VAL A 32 -3.89 -2.23 -24.70
CA VAL A 32 -5.13 -2.01 -25.46
C VAL A 32 -6.36 -2.30 -24.60
N ASN A 33 -6.36 -3.38 -23.81
CA ASN A 33 -7.47 -3.71 -22.92
C ASN A 33 -7.65 -2.65 -21.82
N ILE A 34 -6.56 -2.19 -21.22
CA ILE A 34 -6.58 -1.11 -20.22
C ILE A 34 -7.10 0.19 -20.81
N LEU A 35 -6.60 0.59 -21.98
CA LEU A 35 -7.05 1.79 -22.67
C LEU A 35 -8.54 1.73 -23.06
N ARG A 36 -8.99 0.60 -23.61
CA ARG A 36 -10.41 0.39 -23.94
C ARG A 36 -11.30 0.43 -22.70
N SER A 37 -10.88 -0.19 -21.61
CA SER A 37 -11.64 -0.14 -20.35
C SER A 37 -11.76 1.29 -19.83
N ARG A 38 -10.70 2.09 -19.95
CA ARG A 38 -10.69 3.48 -19.48
C ARG A 38 -11.51 4.42 -20.34
N TYR A 39 -11.35 4.34 -21.68
CA TYR A 39 -11.94 5.32 -22.59
C TYR A 39 -13.27 4.91 -23.19
N LEU A 40 -13.55 3.61 -23.29
CA LEU A 40 -14.78 3.09 -23.89
C LEU A 40 -15.72 2.44 -22.86
N GLY A 41 -15.30 2.33 -21.59
CA GLY A 41 -16.09 1.69 -20.53
C GLY A 41 -16.31 0.18 -20.73
N THR A 42 -15.58 -0.44 -21.67
CA THR A 42 -15.69 -1.87 -21.99
C THR A 42 -14.58 -2.66 -21.30
N ASN A 43 -14.93 -3.47 -20.32
CA ASN A 43 -13.96 -4.39 -19.71
C ASN A 43 -13.68 -5.56 -20.67
N MET A 44 -12.47 -5.58 -21.23
CA MET A 44 -12.00 -6.63 -22.14
C MET A 44 -11.35 -7.82 -21.42
N GLY A 45 -11.33 -7.77 -20.07
CA GLY A 45 -10.69 -8.81 -19.26
C GLY A 45 -9.15 -8.79 -19.33
N VAL A 46 -8.57 -9.82 -18.75
CA VAL A 46 -7.12 -10.01 -18.67
C VAL A 46 -6.60 -10.86 -19.83
N ALA A 47 -5.31 -10.76 -20.14
CA ALA A 47 -4.69 -11.57 -21.17
C ALA A 47 -4.40 -12.99 -20.64
N LYS A 48 -4.25 -13.94 -21.56
CA LYS A 48 -4.02 -15.36 -21.22
C LYS A 48 -2.80 -15.58 -20.33
N GLN A 49 -1.76 -14.77 -20.47
CA GLN A 49 -0.57 -14.86 -19.62
C GLN A 49 -0.91 -14.57 -18.15
N GLN A 50 -1.73 -13.58 -17.88
CA GLN A 50 -2.16 -13.25 -16.52
C GLN A 50 -3.02 -14.35 -15.91
N GLU A 51 -3.85 -15.03 -16.72
CA GLU A 51 -4.61 -16.21 -16.26
C GLU A 51 -3.68 -17.37 -15.88
N LEU A 52 -2.63 -17.60 -16.68
CA LEU A 52 -1.60 -18.60 -16.37
C LEU A 52 -0.80 -18.23 -15.12
N ALA A 53 -0.47 -16.96 -14.92
CA ALA A 53 0.21 -16.49 -13.72
C ALA A 53 -0.67 -16.70 -12.46
N ALA A 54 -1.95 -16.41 -12.55
CA ALA A 54 -2.92 -16.67 -11.46
C ALA A 54 -3.01 -18.16 -11.12
N LYS A 55 -3.09 -19.01 -12.13
CA LYS A 55 -3.07 -20.47 -11.95
C LYS A 55 -1.77 -20.93 -11.30
N GLY A 56 -0.62 -20.46 -11.78
CA GLY A 56 0.70 -20.83 -11.25
C GLY A 56 0.89 -20.40 -9.79
N LEU A 57 0.40 -19.22 -9.39
CA LEU A 57 0.42 -18.78 -8.00
C LEU A 57 -0.40 -19.73 -7.12
N LYS A 58 -1.60 -20.07 -7.55
CA LYS A 58 -2.48 -20.98 -6.82
C LYS A 58 -1.88 -22.37 -6.67
N GLU A 59 -1.38 -22.96 -7.77
CA GLU A 59 -0.70 -24.29 -7.75
C GLU A 59 0.51 -24.31 -6.81
N MET A 60 1.31 -23.24 -6.81
CA MET A 60 2.43 -23.11 -5.88
C MET A 60 1.94 -23.06 -4.43
N MET A 61 0.87 -22.30 -4.14
CA MET A 61 0.30 -22.21 -2.80
C MET A 61 -0.35 -23.53 -2.35
N ASP A 62 -0.95 -24.30 -3.26
CA ASP A 62 -1.49 -25.65 -2.98
C ASP A 62 -0.37 -26.64 -2.66
N LYS A 63 0.75 -26.56 -3.38
CA LYS A 63 1.93 -27.40 -3.13
C LYS A 63 2.54 -27.15 -1.75
N TYR A 64 2.41 -25.91 -1.23
CA TYR A 64 2.95 -25.52 0.07
C TYR A 64 1.83 -24.96 0.97
N PRO A 65 0.91 -25.81 1.48
CA PRO A 65 -0.33 -25.35 2.12
C PRO A 65 -0.11 -24.57 3.41
N ASN A 66 1.01 -24.80 4.09
CA ASN A 66 1.35 -24.12 5.35
C ASN A 66 2.28 -22.90 5.16
N ALA A 67 2.74 -22.65 3.93
CA ALA A 67 3.64 -21.53 3.67
C ALA A 67 2.88 -20.22 3.54
N ARG A 68 3.48 -19.16 4.04
CA ARG A 68 3.09 -17.78 3.75
C ARG A 68 3.89 -17.27 2.56
N VAL A 69 3.32 -16.36 1.78
CA VAL A 69 3.86 -15.96 0.49
C VAL A 69 4.14 -14.47 0.46
N SER A 70 5.37 -14.11 0.14
CA SER A 70 5.72 -12.77 -0.35
C SER A 70 5.92 -12.81 -1.85
N LEU A 71 5.34 -11.85 -2.55
CA LEU A 71 5.38 -11.75 -4.00
C LEU A 71 6.19 -10.52 -4.40
N TYR A 72 7.11 -10.70 -5.35
CA TYR A 72 7.90 -9.63 -5.95
C TYR A 72 7.73 -9.68 -7.46
N ALA A 73 7.53 -8.55 -8.09
CA ALA A 73 7.29 -8.49 -9.52
C ALA A 73 7.71 -7.16 -10.12
N HIS A 74 8.16 -7.17 -11.38
CA HIS A 74 8.58 -5.98 -12.10
C HIS A 74 7.99 -5.98 -13.51
N SER A 75 7.64 -4.81 -14.05
CA SER A 75 7.19 -4.64 -15.44
C SER A 75 5.96 -5.51 -15.77
N LEU A 76 6.00 -6.29 -16.84
CA LEU A 76 4.97 -7.29 -17.21
C LEU A 76 4.67 -8.25 -16.04
N GLY A 77 5.69 -8.70 -15.32
CA GLY A 77 5.49 -9.53 -14.14
C GLY A 77 4.69 -8.81 -13.03
N SER A 78 4.75 -7.49 -12.95
CA SER A 78 3.89 -6.72 -12.03
C SER A 78 2.42 -6.80 -12.43
N MET A 79 2.08 -6.74 -13.73
CA MET A 79 0.71 -6.98 -14.21
C MET A 79 0.26 -8.42 -13.88
N ASP A 80 1.13 -9.40 -14.14
CA ASP A 80 0.88 -10.81 -13.80
C ASP A 80 0.60 -10.98 -12.31
N GLY A 81 1.40 -10.33 -11.46
CA GLY A 81 1.23 -10.33 -10.01
C GLY A 81 -0.07 -9.68 -9.54
N GLN A 82 -0.46 -8.54 -10.13
CA GLN A 82 -1.71 -7.86 -9.81
C GLN A 82 -2.91 -8.77 -10.09
N VAL A 83 -2.96 -9.38 -11.27
CA VAL A 83 -4.06 -10.27 -11.68
C VAL A 83 -4.04 -11.57 -10.89
N ALA A 84 -2.85 -12.14 -10.62
CA ALA A 84 -2.73 -13.35 -9.84
C ALA A 84 -3.28 -13.15 -8.41
N LEU A 85 -2.93 -12.05 -7.74
CA LEU A 85 -3.48 -11.71 -6.42
C LEU A 85 -4.99 -11.51 -6.45
N ALA A 86 -5.50 -10.79 -7.47
CA ALA A 86 -6.93 -10.54 -7.66
C ALA A 86 -7.76 -11.82 -7.91
N SER A 87 -7.11 -12.87 -8.36
CA SER A 87 -7.76 -14.16 -8.68
C SER A 87 -7.75 -15.16 -7.51
N LEU A 88 -7.15 -14.78 -6.37
CA LEU A 88 -7.11 -15.64 -5.18
C LEU A 88 -8.43 -15.57 -4.40
N GLU A 89 -8.82 -16.72 -3.84
CA GLU A 89 -9.90 -16.81 -2.86
C GLU A 89 -9.39 -16.43 -1.45
N ASP A 90 -10.32 -16.14 -0.54
CA ASP A 90 -10.02 -15.64 0.82
C ASP A 90 -9.03 -16.53 1.61
N SER A 91 -9.10 -17.86 1.45
CA SER A 91 -8.20 -18.79 2.11
C SER A 91 -6.73 -18.62 1.69
N TYR A 92 -6.50 -18.25 0.43
CA TYR A 92 -5.16 -17.95 -0.07
C TYR A 92 -4.72 -16.53 0.29
N LEU A 93 -5.63 -15.54 0.23
CA LEU A 93 -5.33 -14.14 0.57
C LEU A 93 -4.81 -13.99 1.99
N GLN A 94 -5.32 -14.78 2.94
CA GLN A 94 -4.84 -14.81 4.33
C GLN A 94 -3.37 -15.23 4.46
N ARG A 95 -2.86 -15.96 3.46
CA ARG A 95 -1.47 -16.46 3.41
C ARG A 95 -0.52 -15.51 2.68
N ILE A 96 -1.01 -14.42 2.12
CA ILE A 96 -0.17 -13.37 1.52
C ILE A 96 0.40 -12.51 2.66
N ASP A 97 1.73 -12.45 2.77
CA ASP A 97 2.44 -11.58 3.70
C ASP A 97 2.65 -10.18 3.13
N GLY A 98 2.92 -10.11 1.85
CA GLY A 98 3.11 -8.86 1.13
C GLY A 98 3.30 -9.09 -0.36
N ALA A 99 2.99 -8.08 -1.16
CA ALA A 99 3.29 -8.05 -2.59
C ALA A 99 3.96 -6.71 -2.92
N TYR A 100 5.10 -6.78 -3.58
CA TYR A 100 5.93 -5.64 -3.94
C TYR A 100 6.05 -5.63 -5.46
N LEU A 101 5.30 -4.72 -6.07
CA LEU A 101 5.09 -4.65 -7.50
C LEU A 101 5.75 -3.37 -8.03
N TYR A 102 6.57 -3.50 -9.06
CA TYR A 102 7.40 -2.40 -9.54
C TYR A 102 7.12 -2.15 -11.02
N GLU A 103 6.93 -0.89 -11.38
CA GLU A 103 6.93 -0.36 -12.75
C GLU A 103 6.01 -1.10 -13.74
N GLY A 104 4.97 -1.74 -13.27
CA GLY A 104 3.95 -2.33 -14.15
C GLY A 104 2.77 -1.40 -14.35
N PRO A 105 2.06 -1.46 -15.48
CA PRO A 105 0.78 -0.76 -15.65
C PRO A 105 -0.25 -1.18 -14.63
N ASN A 106 -1.15 -0.25 -14.27
CA ASN A 106 -2.27 -0.54 -13.37
C ASN A 106 -3.33 -1.40 -14.07
N THR A 107 -3.61 -2.57 -13.54
CA THR A 107 -4.59 -3.51 -14.13
C THR A 107 -5.99 -3.39 -13.51
N TYR A 108 -6.22 -2.53 -12.54
CA TYR A 108 -7.48 -2.45 -11.80
C TYR A 108 -8.71 -2.32 -12.69
N LEU A 109 -8.61 -1.55 -13.78
CA LEU A 109 -9.73 -1.31 -14.69
C LEU A 109 -10.15 -2.54 -15.51
N VAL A 110 -9.26 -3.50 -15.72
CA VAL A 110 -9.55 -4.75 -16.47
C VAL A 110 -9.98 -5.90 -15.57
N LEU A 111 -9.91 -5.72 -14.25
CA LEU A 111 -10.39 -6.70 -13.29
C LEU A 111 -11.93 -6.72 -13.26
N THR A 112 -12.49 -7.89 -12.99
CA THR A 112 -13.92 -8.04 -12.66
C THR A 112 -14.20 -7.45 -11.27
N ASP A 113 -15.46 -7.13 -10.97
CA ASP A 113 -15.84 -6.59 -9.65
C ASP A 113 -15.45 -7.53 -8.51
N LYS A 114 -15.61 -8.84 -8.70
CA LYS A 114 -15.16 -9.86 -7.73
C LYS A 114 -13.64 -9.80 -7.50
N GLN A 115 -12.85 -9.63 -8.56
CA GLN A 115 -11.39 -9.53 -8.44
C GLN A 115 -10.97 -8.24 -7.74
N ARG A 116 -11.64 -7.12 -8.02
CA ARG A 116 -11.42 -5.85 -7.29
C ARG A 116 -11.70 -6.01 -5.81
N GLU A 117 -12.85 -6.61 -5.46
CA GLU A 117 -13.19 -6.90 -4.07
C GLU A 117 -12.11 -7.74 -3.36
N GLN A 118 -11.54 -8.74 -4.04
CA GLN A 118 -10.48 -9.58 -3.45
C GLN A 118 -9.19 -8.77 -3.17
N VAL A 119 -8.69 -7.99 -4.11
CA VAL A 119 -7.47 -7.20 -3.86
C VAL A 119 -7.70 -6.07 -2.86
N ASP A 120 -8.90 -5.52 -2.78
CA ASP A 120 -9.23 -4.47 -1.82
C ASP A 120 -9.20 -4.97 -0.36
N LYS A 121 -9.53 -6.25 -0.12
CA LYS A 121 -9.40 -6.88 1.21
C LYS A 121 -7.97 -6.85 1.76
N ILE A 122 -6.99 -6.98 0.89
CA ILE A 122 -5.56 -7.02 1.23
C ILE A 122 -4.77 -5.83 0.68
N LYS A 123 -5.44 -4.74 0.34
CA LYS A 123 -4.85 -3.55 -0.27
C LYS A 123 -3.60 -3.06 0.46
N TYR A 124 -3.61 -3.07 1.79
CA TYR A 124 -2.51 -2.67 2.64
C TYR A 124 -1.29 -3.61 2.65
N LYS A 125 -1.39 -4.77 2.00
CA LYS A 125 -0.27 -5.73 1.80
C LYS A 125 0.33 -5.64 0.41
N ILE A 126 -0.31 -4.93 -0.51
CA ILE A 126 0.14 -4.80 -1.91
C ILE A 126 0.67 -3.39 -2.10
N PHE A 127 1.92 -3.27 -2.53
CA PHE A 127 2.58 -1.99 -2.78
C PHE A 127 2.98 -1.92 -4.25
N ASN A 128 2.37 -0.97 -4.98
CA ASN A 128 2.74 -0.65 -6.34
C ASN A 128 3.69 0.54 -6.36
N TYR A 129 4.98 0.25 -6.54
CA TYR A 129 6.04 1.24 -6.67
C TYR A 129 6.09 1.72 -8.12
N VAL A 130 5.92 3.01 -8.30
CA VAL A 130 5.77 3.63 -9.61
C VAL A 130 6.70 4.82 -9.74
N ASP A 131 7.57 4.79 -10.74
CA ASP A 131 8.30 5.97 -11.19
C ASP A 131 7.42 6.78 -12.16
N PRO A 132 6.99 7.99 -11.81
CA PRO A 132 6.15 8.80 -12.70
C PRO A 132 6.83 9.23 -14.00
N LYS A 133 8.13 9.03 -14.14
CA LYS A 133 8.89 9.28 -15.36
C LYS A 133 9.00 8.03 -16.25
N ASP A 134 8.61 6.87 -15.72
CA ASP A 134 8.50 5.65 -16.50
C ASP A 134 7.14 5.59 -17.21
N PHE A 135 7.13 5.71 -18.54
CA PHE A 135 5.90 5.70 -19.32
C PHE A 135 5.21 4.33 -19.36
N ILE A 136 5.91 3.25 -19.00
CA ILE A 136 5.35 1.89 -18.94
C ILE A 136 4.45 1.75 -17.71
N ALA A 137 4.85 2.31 -16.59
CA ALA A 137 4.08 2.36 -15.36
C ALA A 137 2.89 3.35 -15.47
N MET A 138 1.93 3.03 -16.33
CA MET A 138 0.83 3.91 -16.70
C MET A 138 -0.48 3.59 -15.97
N GLN A 139 -1.46 4.48 -16.10
CA GLN A 139 -2.84 4.34 -15.63
C GLN A 139 -3.00 4.40 -14.10
N TYR A 140 -2.05 5.00 -13.41
CA TYR A 140 -2.18 5.34 -12.00
C TYR A 140 -2.80 6.74 -11.81
N PRO A 141 -3.59 6.96 -10.74
CA PRO A 141 -4.09 8.28 -10.41
C PRO A 141 -2.96 9.22 -9.99
N GLU A 142 -3.19 10.54 -10.09
CA GLU A 142 -2.18 11.52 -9.66
C GLU A 142 -1.93 11.46 -8.15
N THR A 143 -2.96 11.18 -7.37
CA THR A 143 -2.86 11.03 -5.91
C THR A 143 -3.79 9.93 -5.42
N GLY A 144 -3.41 9.32 -4.30
CA GLY A 144 -4.20 8.28 -3.62
C GLY A 144 -4.14 6.93 -4.34
N SER A 145 -4.81 5.95 -3.76
CA SER A 145 -4.80 4.56 -4.24
C SER A 145 -6.19 4.08 -4.66
N GLU A 146 -7.12 4.99 -4.99
CA GLU A 146 -8.42 4.61 -5.53
C GLU A 146 -8.25 4.12 -6.98
N GLY A 147 -8.90 3.00 -7.30
CA GLY A 147 -8.75 2.39 -8.64
C GLY A 147 -7.37 1.80 -8.91
N VAL A 148 -6.65 1.40 -7.86
CA VAL A 148 -5.32 0.77 -7.92
C VAL A 148 -5.34 -0.58 -7.23
N VAL A 149 -4.67 -1.56 -7.82
CA VAL A 149 -4.41 -2.85 -7.15
C VAL A 149 -3.40 -2.62 -6.04
N GLY A 150 -3.87 -2.45 -4.80
CA GLY A 150 -3.03 -2.17 -3.65
C GLY A 150 -2.79 -0.69 -3.36
N THR A 151 -1.77 -0.41 -2.58
CA THR A 151 -1.34 0.92 -2.20
C THR A 151 -0.38 1.48 -3.27
N LEU A 152 -0.72 2.63 -3.84
CA LEU A 152 0.16 3.34 -4.77
C LEU A 152 1.31 4.00 -4.01
N VAL A 153 2.51 3.81 -4.50
CA VAL A 153 3.75 4.36 -3.92
C VAL A 153 4.57 5.00 -5.04
N LYS A 154 4.30 6.26 -5.32
CA LYS A 154 5.10 7.00 -6.29
C LYS A 154 6.44 7.37 -5.69
N ILE A 155 7.49 7.11 -6.43
CA ILE A 155 8.86 7.42 -6.02
C ILE A 155 9.33 8.75 -6.57
N ASN A 156 10.22 9.40 -5.84
CA ASN A 156 11.06 10.46 -6.40
C ASN A 156 12.20 9.82 -7.19
N SER A 157 12.37 10.23 -8.42
CA SER A 157 13.35 9.65 -9.32
C SER A 157 14.11 10.69 -10.12
N LYS A 158 15.33 10.37 -10.54
CA LYS A 158 16.08 11.13 -11.54
C LYS A 158 15.65 10.69 -12.93
N GLY A 159 15.47 11.67 -13.83
CA GLY A 159 15.26 11.38 -15.25
C GLY A 159 16.50 10.72 -15.87
N LYS A 160 16.27 9.77 -16.77
CA LYS A 160 17.28 9.10 -17.59
C LYS A 160 17.04 9.41 -19.06
N ASP A 161 18.10 9.53 -19.83
CA ASP A 161 18.04 9.80 -21.26
C ASP A 161 17.45 8.63 -22.05
N ASN A 162 17.59 7.43 -21.50
CA ASN A 162 17.11 6.19 -22.11
C ASN A 162 15.93 5.63 -21.29
N TRP A 163 14.80 5.43 -21.95
CA TRP A 163 13.58 4.90 -21.34
C TRP A 163 13.76 3.50 -20.71
N ILE A 164 14.64 2.64 -21.27
CA ILE A 164 14.95 1.33 -20.69
C ILE A 164 15.63 1.52 -19.34
N GLN A 165 16.57 2.46 -19.23
CA GLN A 165 17.23 2.75 -17.96
C GLN A 165 16.26 3.35 -16.93
N GLN A 166 15.28 4.16 -17.38
CA GLN A 166 14.24 4.68 -16.50
C GLN A 166 13.38 3.55 -15.97
N HIS A 167 12.94 2.65 -16.84
CA HIS A 167 12.12 1.48 -16.49
C HIS A 167 12.86 0.44 -15.63
N MET A 168 14.18 0.32 -15.79
CA MET A 168 15.03 -0.68 -15.12
C MET A 168 15.67 -0.14 -13.83
N TRP A 169 14.97 0.65 -13.02
CA TRP A 169 15.41 1.15 -11.70
C TRP A 169 16.48 2.25 -11.77
N GLY A 170 16.91 2.65 -12.97
CA GLY A 170 18.02 3.59 -13.14
C GLY A 170 17.75 4.98 -12.58
N GLY A 171 16.48 5.36 -12.44
CA GLY A 171 16.05 6.62 -11.89
C GLY A 171 15.84 6.63 -10.36
N TYR A 172 15.81 5.45 -9.72
CA TYR A 172 15.47 5.34 -8.30
C TYR A 172 16.44 6.09 -7.39
N GLU A 173 15.90 6.85 -6.46
CA GLU A 173 16.65 7.57 -5.43
C GLU A 173 16.41 6.95 -4.07
N TYR A 174 17.47 6.91 -3.27
CA TYR A 174 17.43 6.38 -1.91
C TYR A 174 17.94 7.45 -0.95
N ASP A 175 17.28 7.58 0.18
CA ASP A 175 17.74 8.37 1.31
C ASP A 175 17.97 7.46 2.50
N SER A 176 19.18 7.48 3.07
CA SER A 176 19.58 6.67 4.23
C SER A 176 19.24 5.17 4.08
N GLY A 177 19.32 4.65 2.83
CA GLY A 177 19.00 3.25 2.51
C GLY A 177 17.52 2.95 2.26
N TYR A 178 16.65 3.93 2.37
CA TYR A 178 15.23 3.81 2.08
C TYR A 178 14.89 4.45 0.73
N LEU A 179 13.94 3.83 0.03
CA LEU A 179 13.43 4.36 -1.22
C LEU A 179 12.77 5.72 -0.99
N ASN A 180 13.14 6.71 -1.80
CA ASN A 180 12.60 8.06 -1.69
C ASN A 180 11.19 8.10 -2.29
N VAL A 181 10.17 8.08 -1.42
CA VAL A 181 8.76 8.12 -1.78
C VAL A 181 8.26 9.56 -1.85
N ARG A 182 7.39 9.86 -2.82
CA ARG A 182 6.75 11.18 -2.90
C ARG A 182 5.95 11.50 -1.63
N GLU A 183 6.04 12.73 -1.19
CA GLU A 183 5.34 13.21 0.01
C GLU A 183 3.82 12.97 -0.06
N SER A 184 3.22 13.13 -1.25
CA SER A 184 1.78 12.89 -1.47
C SER A 184 1.32 11.47 -1.13
N ASP A 185 2.20 10.49 -1.29
CA ASP A 185 1.87 9.06 -1.13
C ASP A 185 2.41 8.48 0.18
N LEU A 186 3.31 9.25 0.84
CA LEU A 186 4.07 8.78 2.01
C LEU A 186 3.17 8.37 3.18
N GLN A 187 2.06 9.09 3.38
CA GLN A 187 1.13 8.80 4.47
C GLN A 187 0.38 7.48 4.25
N ASP A 188 -0.20 7.26 3.08
CA ASP A 188 -0.91 6.03 2.74
C ASP A 188 0.04 4.84 2.79
N TYR A 189 1.26 5.03 2.28
CA TYR A 189 2.32 4.03 2.33
C TYR A 189 2.67 3.64 3.78
N ARG A 190 2.91 4.61 4.67
CA ARG A 190 3.24 4.35 6.08
C ARG A 190 2.09 3.65 6.82
N LEU A 191 0.85 4.09 6.60
CA LEU A 191 -0.32 3.45 7.21
C LEU A 191 -0.50 2.00 6.75
N ALA A 192 -0.34 1.75 5.46
CA ALA A 192 -0.41 0.40 4.90
C ALA A 192 0.71 -0.50 5.47
N ARG A 193 1.94 0.00 5.53
CA ARG A 193 3.09 -0.70 6.13
C ARG A 193 2.86 -1.01 7.62
N ALA A 194 2.35 -0.06 8.39
CA ALA A 194 2.04 -0.28 9.80
C ALA A 194 0.97 -1.36 9.98
N LYS A 195 -0.12 -1.32 9.20
CA LYS A 195 -1.17 -2.34 9.25
C LYS A 195 -0.64 -3.73 8.88
N GLN A 196 0.18 -3.83 7.83
CA GLN A 196 0.85 -5.07 7.44
C GLN A 196 1.74 -5.62 8.57
N ALA A 197 2.56 -4.77 9.18
CA ALA A 197 3.46 -5.17 10.26
C ALA A 197 2.69 -5.65 11.52
N MET A 198 1.60 -4.98 11.87
CA MET A 198 0.73 -5.39 12.98
C MET A 198 0.13 -6.78 12.74
N GLU A 199 -0.40 -7.04 11.54
CA GLU A 199 -0.92 -8.36 11.20
C GLU A 199 0.16 -9.46 11.27
N GLN A 200 1.35 -9.18 10.74
CA GLN A 200 2.47 -10.12 10.82
C GLN A 200 2.88 -10.41 12.27
N LEU A 201 2.84 -9.40 13.13
CA LEU A 201 3.10 -9.57 14.56
C LEU A 201 2.05 -10.45 15.24
N ASP A 202 0.76 -10.21 14.95
CA ASP A 202 -0.33 -11.00 15.53
C ASP A 202 -0.23 -12.48 15.11
N ILE A 203 0.12 -12.75 13.86
CA ILE A 203 0.35 -14.11 13.35
C ILE A 203 1.49 -14.78 14.11
N LYS A 204 2.62 -14.09 14.29
CA LYS A 204 3.79 -14.62 15.03
C LYS A 204 3.47 -14.83 16.51
N LYS A 205 2.75 -13.90 17.13
CA LYS A 205 2.30 -14.00 18.53
C LYS A 205 1.40 -15.22 18.73
N LYS A 206 0.44 -15.44 17.81
CA LYS A 206 -0.45 -16.60 17.86
C LYS A 206 0.35 -17.91 17.72
N ALA A 207 1.23 -18.01 16.74
CA ALA A 207 2.08 -19.19 16.53
C ALA A 207 2.95 -19.51 17.77
N LEU A 208 3.53 -18.47 18.38
CA LEU A 208 4.33 -18.62 19.61
C LEU A 208 3.47 -19.12 20.79
N SER A 209 2.26 -18.56 20.95
CA SER A 209 1.33 -18.98 21.98
C SER A 209 0.88 -20.44 21.82
N GLU A 210 0.55 -20.86 20.60
CA GLU A 210 0.19 -22.24 20.30
C GLU A 210 1.35 -23.21 20.57
N ARG A 211 2.57 -22.84 20.20
CA ARG A 211 3.77 -23.64 20.50
C ARG A 211 3.99 -23.76 22.01
N TYR A 212 3.89 -22.65 22.74
CA TYR A 212 4.02 -22.65 24.20
C TYR A 212 3.01 -23.63 24.85
N GLN A 213 1.74 -23.56 24.43
CA GLN A 213 0.69 -24.47 24.95
C GLN A 213 1.03 -25.94 24.67
N LYS A 214 1.53 -26.26 23.47
CA LYS A 214 1.95 -27.63 23.12
C LYS A 214 3.12 -28.10 23.98
N MET A 215 4.07 -27.24 24.28
CA MET A 215 5.21 -27.55 25.14
C MET A 215 4.79 -27.78 26.60
N VAL A 216 3.88 -26.94 27.11
CA VAL A 216 3.29 -27.14 28.46
C VAL A 216 2.55 -28.48 28.52
N ALA A 217 1.73 -28.79 27.52
CA ALA A 217 1.01 -30.07 27.45
C ALA A 217 1.93 -31.29 27.35
N ALA A 218 3.11 -31.13 26.76
CA ALA A 218 4.15 -32.16 26.67
C ALA A 218 5.05 -32.27 27.93
N GLY A 219 4.79 -31.43 28.96
CA GLY A 219 5.49 -31.50 30.24
C GLY A 219 6.86 -30.81 30.27
N TYR A 220 7.18 -29.96 29.29
CA TYR A 220 8.45 -29.21 29.29
C TYR A 220 8.49 -28.23 30.45
N THR A 221 9.65 -28.14 31.08
CA THR A 221 9.92 -27.13 32.12
C THR A 221 10.08 -25.73 31.51
N ARG A 222 9.88 -24.68 32.30
CA ARG A 222 10.02 -23.30 31.84
C ARG A 222 11.41 -23.02 31.25
N THR A 223 12.47 -23.60 31.85
CA THR A 223 13.85 -23.45 31.39
C THR A 223 14.06 -24.11 30.03
N GLU A 224 13.57 -25.34 29.85
CA GLU A 224 13.61 -26.05 28.56
C GLU A 224 12.85 -25.30 27.46
N MET A 225 11.67 -24.76 27.78
CA MET A 225 10.89 -23.96 26.83
C MET A 225 11.67 -22.71 26.37
N ILE A 226 12.30 -21.99 27.26
CA ILE A 226 13.11 -20.79 26.92
C ILE A 226 14.28 -21.17 26.02
N TYR A 227 14.97 -22.26 26.31
CA TYR A 227 16.13 -22.71 25.53
C TYR A 227 15.74 -23.15 24.12
N LEU A 228 14.70 -23.95 23.99
CA LEU A 228 14.23 -24.48 22.70
C LEU A 228 13.60 -23.42 21.80
N ASP A 229 13.08 -22.33 22.39
CA ASP A 229 12.44 -21.24 21.65
C ASP A 229 13.31 -19.99 21.46
N SER A 230 14.62 -20.07 21.77
CA SER A 230 15.52 -18.91 21.68
C SER A 230 15.53 -18.24 20.28
N GLU A 231 15.53 -19.03 19.20
CA GLU A 231 15.48 -18.52 17.84
C GLU A 231 14.16 -17.81 17.54
N GLN A 232 13.03 -18.39 17.96
CA GLN A 232 11.72 -17.76 17.80
C GLN A 232 11.56 -16.52 18.67
N ALA A 233 12.11 -16.52 19.89
CA ALA A 233 12.13 -15.35 20.74
C ALA A 233 12.93 -14.21 20.09
N THR A 234 14.10 -14.50 19.49
CA THR A 234 14.91 -13.52 18.75
C THR A 234 14.14 -12.98 17.54
N THR A 235 13.49 -13.84 16.76
CA THR A 235 12.66 -13.43 15.61
C THR A 235 11.48 -12.56 16.05
N PHE A 236 10.85 -12.89 17.17
CA PHE A 236 9.75 -12.10 17.74
C PHE A 236 10.24 -10.74 18.25
N ALA A 237 11.36 -10.69 18.96
CA ALA A 237 11.98 -9.44 19.41
C ALA A 237 12.33 -8.51 18.25
N SER A 238 12.95 -9.05 17.18
CA SER A 238 13.24 -8.29 15.97
C SER A 238 11.95 -7.77 15.29
N SER A 239 10.89 -8.56 15.32
CA SER A 239 9.59 -8.14 14.78
C SER A 239 8.95 -7.02 15.61
N LEU A 240 9.11 -7.05 16.94
CA LEU A 240 8.66 -5.97 17.83
C LEU A 240 9.44 -4.68 17.59
N GLN A 241 10.76 -4.75 17.42
CA GLN A 241 11.60 -3.59 17.10
C GLN A 241 11.18 -2.95 15.78
N ASN A 242 10.97 -3.76 14.74
CA ASN A 242 10.48 -3.28 13.45
C ASN A 242 9.09 -2.65 13.57
N LEU A 243 8.19 -3.26 14.34
CA LEU A 243 6.87 -2.72 14.59
C LEU A 243 6.93 -1.40 15.34
N ALA A 244 7.81 -1.27 16.35
CA ALA A 244 7.96 -0.02 17.08
C ALA A 244 8.35 1.14 16.15
N ALA A 245 9.34 0.92 15.27
CA ALA A 245 9.74 1.93 14.28
C ALA A 245 8.60 2.29 13.32
N ILE A 246 7.92 1.30 12.73
CA ILE A 246 6.80 1.52 11.80
C ILE A 246 5.61 2.16 12.54
N SER A 247 5.35 1.77 13.80
CA SER A 247 4.24 2.33 14.59
C SER A 247 4.48 3.78 14.92
N THR A 248 5.71 4.19 15.24
CA THR A 248 6.07 5.58 15.45
C THR A 248 5.78 6.42 14.20
N GLU A 249 6.23 5.95 13.03
CA GLU A 249 5.94 6.62 11.75
C GLU A 249 4.43 6.68 11.45
N ALA A 250 3.69 5.60 11.71
CA ALA A 250 2.26 5.56 11.52
C ALA A 250 1.51 6.53 12.44
N ILE A 251 1.90 6.62 13.71
CA ILE A 251 1.33 7.58 14.67
C ILE A 251 1.60 9.01 14.19
N MET A 252 2.83 9.30 13.76
CA MET A 252 3.19 10.62 13.23
C MET A 252 2.32 10.96 12.01
N ALA A 253 2.25 10.05 11.03
CA ALA A 253 1.43 10.25 9.82
C ALA A 253 -0.06 10.41 10.16
N PHE A 254 -0.59 9.63 11.11
CA PHE A 254 -1.96 9.79 11.58
C PHE A 254 -2.21 11.16 12.22
N CYS A 255 -1.30 11.60 13.10
CA CYS A 255 -1.42 12.91 13.73
C CYS A 255 -1.37 14.04 12.70
N ASP A 256 -0.41 14.00 11.77
CA ASP A 256 -0.26 15.00 10.71
C ASP A 256 -1.51 15.05 9.80
N TYR A 257 -2.06 13.88 9.43
CA TYR A 257 -3.32 13.80 8.69
C TYR A 257 -4.50 14.39 9.45
N ARG A 258 -4.66 14.03 10.72
CA ARG A 258 -5.76 14.56 11.54
C ARG A 258 -5.63 16.06 11.73
N VAL A 259 -4.42 16.57 11.93
CA VAL A 259 -4.16 18.02 11.97
C VAL A 259 -4.59 18.67 10.65
N SER A 260 -4.21 18.12 9.50
CA SER A 260 -4.62 18.69 8.19
C SER A 260 -6.14 18.69 7.98
N LYS A 261 -6.86 17.72 8.55
CA LYS A 261 -8.33 17.63 8.45
C LYS A 261 -9.07 18.51 9.44
N VAL A 262 -8.42 18.90 10.54
CA VAL A 262 -9.00 19.77 11.56
C VAL A 262 -8.64 21.23 11.31
N SER A 263 -7.46 21.49 10.77
CA SER A 263 -7.01 22.85 10.42
C SER A 263 -7.99 23.52 9.44
N GLY A 264 -8.38 24.74 9.77
CA GLY A 264 -9.34 25.52 8.98
C GLY A 264 -10.81 25.16 9.19
N ARG A 265 -11.13 24.20 10.06
CA ARG A 265 -12.54 23.84 10.36
C ARG A 265 -13.32 24.99 10.97
N TRP A 266 -12.69 25.77 11.83
CA TRP A 266 -13.32 26.93 12.43
C TRP A 266 -13.69 27.95 11.35
N ASP A 267 -12.76 28.31 10.49
CA ASP A 267 -12.97 29.29 9.44
C ASP A 267 -14.03 28.81 8.44
N ALA A 268 -14.05 27.52 8.11
CA ALA A 268 -15.08 26.92 7.27
C ALA A 268 -16.47 26.97 7.93
N LEU A 269 -16.57 26.67 9.24
CA LEU A 269 -17.82 26.75 9.98
C LEU A 269 -18.33 28.17 10.06
N LEU A 270 -17.46 29.11 10.35
CA LEU A 270 -17.79 30.54 10.42
C LEU A 270 -18.29 31.05 9.05
N ALA A 271 -17.58 30.73 7.99
CA ALA A 271 -17.98 31.09 6.63
C ALA A 271 -19.33 30.49 6.26
N GLN A 272 -19.58 29.23 6.65
CA GLN A 272 -20.83 28.53 6.40
C GLN A 272 -22.00 29.16 7.19
N ALA A 273 -21.79 29.55 8.44
CA ALA A 273 -22.77 30.24 9.25
C ALA A 273 -23.09 31.66 8.67
N GLN A 274 -22.06 32.39 8.25
CA GLN A 274 -22.22 33.69 7.62
C GLN A 274 -22.90 33.63 6.24
N ALA A 275 -22.75 32.55 5.51
CA ALA A 275 -23.40 32.37 4.20
C ALA A 275 -24.92 32.10 4.29
N MET A 276 -25.46 31.81 5.47
CA MET A 276 -26.89 31.66 5.67
C MET A 276 -27.64 32.99 5.44
N PRO A 277 -28.66 33.03 4.53
CA PRO A 277 -29.30 34.27 4.14
C PRO A 277 -29.86 35.11 5.29
N ASN A 278 -30.35 34.47 6.34
CA ASN A 278 -30.90 35.15 7.51
C ASN A 278 -29.81 35.63 8.50
N VAL A 279 -28.65 34.98 8.49
CA VAL A 279 -27.49 35.37 9.34
C VAL A 279 -26.76 36.55 8.73
N SER A 280 -26.41 36.47 7.45
CA SER A 280 -25.67 37.55 6.77
C SER A 280 -26.41 38.87 6.69
N ARG A 281 -27.75 38.88 6.86
CA ARG A 281 -28.59 40.10 6.81
C ARG A 281 -28.77 40.74 8.19
N LEU A 282 -28.61 39.97 9.27
CA LEU A 282 -29.06 40.37 10.61
C LEU A 282 -27.92 40.41 11.64
N LEU A 283 -26.85 39.69 11.43
CA LEU A 283 -25.77 39.54 12.39
C LEU A 283 -24.42 39.93 11.81
N SER A 284 -23.64 40.64 12.59
CA SER A 284 -22.22 40.85 12.36
C SER A 284 -21.43 39.54 12.62
N GLU A 285 -20.18 39.51 12.15
CA GLU A 285 -19.29 38.37 12.41
C GLU A 285 -19.09 38.10 13.91
N ALA A 286 -18.96 39.17 14.72
CA ALA A 286 -18.81 39.05 16.16
C ALA A 286 -20.02 38.40 16.81
N GLU A 287 -21.25 38.76 16.41
CA GLU A 287 -22.48 38.18 16.92
C GLU A 287 -22.65 36.74 16.50
N VAL A 288 -22.19 36.35 15.30
CA VAL A 288 -22.15 34.94 14.87
C VAL A 288 -21.16 34.15 15.72
N ILE A 289 -20.00 34.70 16.02
CA ILE A 289 -19.00 34.05 16.89
C ILE A 289 -19.55 33.87 18.30
N ASP A 290 -20.20 34.88 18.86
CA ASP A 290 -20.83 34.81 20.19
C ASP A 290 -21.96 33.80 20.25
N ALA A 291 -22.79 33.71 19.21
CA ALA A 291 -23.85 32.72 19.11
C ALA A 291 -23.29 31.28 19.02
N LEU A 292 -22.22 31.08 18.25
CA LEU A 292 -21.54 29.79 18.19
C LEU A 292 -20.91 29.41 19.54
N ALA A 293 -20.31 30.37 20.25
CA ALA A 293 -19.74 30.16 21.57
C ALA A 293 -20.79 29.77 22.62
N GLN A 294 -22.01 30.28 22.56
CA GLN A 294 -23.11 29.89 23.44
C GLN A 294 -23.50 28.42 23.32
N VAL A 295 -23.29 27.79 22.17
CA VAL A 295 -23.49 26.35 21.96
C VAL A 295 -22.21 25.54 22.10
N GLY A 296 -21.13 26.13 22.64
CA GLY A 296 -19.86 25.48 22.89
C GLY A 296 -18.95 25.33 21.65
N ALA A 297 -19.34 25.95 20.54
CA ALA A 297 -18.55 25.93 19.30
C ALA A 297 -17.62 27.18 19.27
N THR A 298 -16.39 26.99 19.69
CA THR A 298 -15.33 28.01 19.63
C THR A 298 -14.16 27.52 18.77
N LYS A 299 -13.31 28.44 18.33
CA LYS A 299 -12.07 28.05 17.62
C LYS A 299 -11.24 27.06 18.44
N ASP A 300 -11.21 27.27 19.74
CA ASP A 300 -10.47 26.38 20.64
C ASP A 300 -11.07 24.96 20.67
N THR A 301 -12.39 24.81 20.89
CA THR A 301 -13.04 23.49 20.98
C THR A 301 -13.08 22.74 19.65
N ILE A 302 -13.16 23.42 18.52
CA ILE A 302 -13.31 22.79 17.19
C ILE A 302 -11.96 22.50 16.53
N GLU A 303 -10.94 23.29 16.83
CA GLU A 303 -9.67 23.24 16.12
C GLU A 303 -8.45 23.24 17.05
N THR A 304 -8.24 24.27 17.85
CA THR A 304 -6.96 24.52 18.54
C THR A 304 -6.62 23.45 19.56
N SER A 305 -7.55 23.08 20.44
CA SER A 305 -7.32 22.02 21.46
C SER A 305 -7.05 20.67 20.81
N ILE A 306 -7.80 20.31 19.77
CA ILE A 306 -7.61 19.06 19.05
C ILE A 306 -6.24 19.02 18.36
N ILE A 307 -5.84 20.11 17.71
CA ILE A 307 -4.52 20.22 17.06
C ILE A 307 -3.40 20.11 18.10
N THR A 308 -3.58 20.73 19.26
CA THR A 308 -2.59 20.69 20.35
C THR A 308 -2.41 19.27 20.87
N GLU A 309 -3.50 18.54 21.15
CA GLU A 309 -3.47 17.15 21.59
C GLU A 309 -2.79 16.24 20.55
N LEU A 310 -3.11 16.42 19.27
CA LEU A 310 -2.50 15.63 18.19
C LEU A 310 -1.01 15.91 18.05
N LYS A 311 -0.56 17.17 18.20
CA LYS A 311 0.85 17.53 18.21
C LYS A 311 1.58 16.95 19.42
N ASP A 312 0.96 16.94 20.57
CA ASP A 312 1.53 16.35 21.79
C ASP A 312 1.65 14.83 21.66
N MET A 313 0.64 14.15 21.09
CA MET A 313 0.69 12.71 20.78
C MET A 313 1.84 12.41 19.81
N ARG A 314 1.96 13.18 18.73
CA ARG A 314 3.06 13.07 17.76
C ARG A 314 4.42 13.22 18.42
N ASN A 315 4.58 14.24 19.26
CA ASN A 315 5.83 14.51 19.96
C ASN A 315 6.20 13.44 20.99
N LYS A 316 5.21 12.82 21.62
CA LYS A 316 5.43 11.67 22.50
C LYS A 316 5.89 10.44 21.73
N ALA A 317 5.31 10.17 20.56
CA ALA A 317 5.70 9.05 19.71
C ALA A 317 7.16 9.14 19.20
N VAL A 318 7.69 10.36 19.02
CA VAL A 318 9.09 10.57 18.60
C VAL A 318 10.08 10.35 19.72
N LYS A 319 9.65 10.47 21.00
CA LYS A 319 10.54 10.36 22.18
C LYS A 319 10.64 8.93 22.73
N THR A 320 9.79 8.02 22.25
CA THR A 320 9.83 6.59 22.59
C THR A 320 10.63 5.81 21.57
#